data_fe12f838e06b79459e95e22647384296
#
_entry.id   fe12f838e06b79459e95e22647384296
#
_cell.length_a   1.000
_cell.length_b   1.000
_cell.length_c   1.000
_cell.angle_alpha   90.00
_cell.angle_beta   90.00
_cell.angle_gamma   90.00
#
_symmetry.space_group_name_H-M   'P 1'
#
loop_
_entity.id
_entity.type
_entity.pdbx_description
1 polymer ?
#
loop_
_entity_poly.entity_id
_entity_poly.type
_entity_poly.pdbx_seq_one_letter_code
_entity_poly.pdbx_strand_id
1 'polypeptide(L)'
;YPGADGILGTADTGFVSDTNPFGINPEDPNGMDDVVVNDPNMHLALNQPVKALLRSNDVLHNYTVPQFRVKMDMVPGLVSYLWFDPVQEGTYDIMCQELCGIGHFVMRGSVTVEPQADYDAWIAAQPTFAESQTPKAPDLAAGQAQYAACAACHGQNGEGNPVLNAPKIAGQQAWYIERQLNHFKQGARGG
;
A
#
# COMPACT_ATOMS: atom_id res chain seq x y z
N TYR A 1 -4.60 -8.07 13.13
CA TYR A 1 -4.64 -7.72 14.55
C TYR A 1 -6.07 -7.78 15.06
N PRO A 2 -6.32 -8.27 16.27
CA PRO A 2 -7.64 -8.17 16.87
C PRO A 2 -7.95 -6.70 17.18
N GLY A 3 -9.21 -6.30 16.98
CA GLY A 3 -9.70 -5.02 17.42
C GLY A 3 -9.78 -4.90 18.96
N ALA A 4 -10.39 -3.83 19.45
CA ALA A 4 -10.54 -3.60 20.89
C ALA A 4 -11.32 -4.71 21.62
N ASP A 5 -12.14 -5.47 20.89
CA ASP A 5 -12.87 -6.65 21.36
C ASP A 5 -12.02 -7.94 21.45
N GLY A 6 -10.76 -7.91 21.01
CA GLY A 6 -9.85 -9.05 20.99
C GLY A 6 -10.17 -10.09 19.90
N ILE A 7 -11.08 -9.80 18.96
CA ILE A 7 -11.50 -10.73 17.90
C ILE A 7 -10.85 -10.33 16.58
N LEU A 8 -10.18 -11.28 15.93
CA LEU A 8 -9.61 -11.07 14.60
C LEU A 8 -10.72 -10.88 13.56
N GLY A 9 -10.62 -9.79 12.79
CA GLY A 9 -11.49 -9.57 11.62
C GLY A 9 -12.79 -8.84 11.90
N THR A 10 -12.99 -8.28 13.09
CA THR A 10 -14.09 -7.36 13.37
C THR A 10 -13.78 -5.96 12.85
N ALA A 11 -14.85 -5.21 12.50
CA ALA A 11 -14.72 -3.87 11.89
C ALA A 11 -14.24 -2.78 12.86
N ASP A 12 -14.00 -3.12 14.13
CA ASP A 12 -13.60 -2.18 15.18
C ASP A 12 -12.07 -2.01 15.32
N THR A 13 -11.32 -2.35 14.29
CA THR A 13 -9.89 -2.04 14.25
C THR A 13 -9.70 -0.53 14.18
N GLY A 14 -9.83 0.15 15.32
CA GLY A 14 -9.65 1.59 15.46
C GLY A 14 -8.27 2.10 15.05
N PHE A 15 -7.38 1.20 14.64
CA PHE A 15 -6.04 1.49 14.15
C PHE A 15 -5.90 1.50 12.63
N VAL A 16 -6.94 1.12 11.88
CA VAL A 16 -6.88 1.17 10.39
C VAL A 16 -6.85 2.61 9.93
N SER A 17 -5.83 2.97 9.16
CA SER A 17 -5.64 4.29 8.57
C SER A 17 -4.86 4.19 7.26
N ASP A 18 -4.70 5.30 6.53
CA ASP A 18 -3.91 5.34 5.30
C ASP A 18 -2.44 4.94 5.51
N THR A 19 -1.91 5.17 6.73
CA THR A 19 -0.53 4.81 7.11
C THR A 19 -0.45 3.47 7.87
N ASN A 20 -1.59 2.89 8.19
CA ASN A 20 -1.71 1.61 8.89
C ASN A 20 -2.87 0.78 8.30
N PRO A 21 -2.77 0.35 7.05
CA PRO A 21 -3.86 -0.34 6.36
C PRO A 21 -4.20 -1.71 6.97
N PHE A 22 -3.28 -2.28 7.72
CA PHE A 22 -3.47 -3.59 8.39
C PHE A 22 -4.08 -3.47 9.78
N GLY A 23 -4.21 -2.25 10.32
CA GLY A 23 -4.74 -2.04 11.66
C GLY A 23 -3.86 -2.63 12.76
N ILE A 24 -2.54 -2.58 12.60
CA ILE A 24 -1.57 -3.03 13.62
C ILE A 24 -1.72 -2.13 14.84
N ASN A 25 -1.82 -2.72 16.03
CA ASN A 25 -1.87 -1.94 17.26
C ASN A 25 -0.50 -1.33 17.56
N PRO A 26 -0.34 0.01 17.59
CA PRO A 26 0.95 0.64 17.86
C PRO A 26 1.49 0.39 19.28
N GLU A 27 0.65 -0.09 20.18
CA GLU A 27 1.03 -0.41 21.56
C GLU A 27 1.43 -1.88 21.74
N ASP A 28 1.23 -2.72 20.70
CA ASP A 28 1.62 -4.11 20.74
C ASP A 28 3.08 -4.27 20.32
N PRO A 29 3.98 -4.66 21.25
CA PRO A 29 5.39 -4.81 20.94
C PRO A 29 5.66 -5.89 19.87
N ASN A 30 4.79 -6.90 19.72
CA ASN A 30 4.93 -7.94 18.71
C ASN A 30 4.52 -7.50 17.30
N GLY A 31 3.85 -6.35 17.17
CA GLY A 31 3.49 -5.80 15.87
C GLY A 31 4.48 -4.75 15.36
N MET A 32 5.39 -4.29 16.22
CA MET A 32 6.30 -3.20 15.87
C MET A 32 7.42 -3.64 14.93
N ASP A 33 7.80 -4.89 14.95
CA ASP A 33 8.80 -5.51 14.07
C ASP A 33 8.19 -6.18 12.81
N ASP A 34 6.87 -6.16 12.67
CA ASP A 34 6.20 -6.61 11.45
C ASP A 34 6.66 -5.77 10.25
N VAL A 35 7.03 -6.44 9.17
CA VAL A 35 7.41 -5.78 7.92
C VAL A 35 6.16 -5.36 7.16
N VAL A 36 6.09 -4.07 6.79
CA VAL A 36 4.96 -3.50 6.05
C VAL A 36 5.37 -3.17 4.62
N VAL A 37 4.80 -3.89 3.67
CA VAL A 37 5.06 -3.69 2.25
C VAL A 37 3.84 -3.06 1.59
N ASN A 38 3.98 -1.84 1.09
CA ASN A 38 2.95 -1.10 0.36
C ASN A 38 3.20 -1.15 -1.17
N ASP A 39 3.62 -2.30 -1.67
CA ASP A 39 3.90 -2.54 -3.07
C ASP A 39 2.92 -3.63 -3.59
N PRO A 40 2.35 -3.50 -4.79
CA PRO A 40 1.54 -4.55 -5.39
C PRO A 40 2.35 -5.80 -5.79
N ASN A 41 3.67 -5.76 -5.64
CA ASN A 41 4.57 -6.86 -5.94
C ASN A 41 4.93 -7.60 -4.65
N MET A 42 4.40 -8.79 -4.48
CA MET A 42 4.71 -9.68 -3.37
C MET A 42 5.93 -10.53 -3.71
N HIS A 43 6.82 -10.73 -2.76
CA HIS A 43 7.97 -11.62 -2.90
C HIS A 43 7.83 -12.84 -1.98
N LEU A 44 8.27 -13.99 -2.46
CA LEU A 44 8.20 -15.25 -1.74
C LEU A 44 9.48 -16.05 -1.95
N ALA A 45 9.95 -16.69 -0.89
CA ALA A 45 11.09 -17.59 -0.98
C ALA A 45 10.67 -18.94 -1.59
N LEU A 46 11.48 -19.44 -2.51
CA LEU A 46 11.30 -20.75 -3.15
C LEU A 46 11.29 -21.88 -2.11
N ASN A 47 10.37 -22.81 -2.23
CA ASN A 47 10.19 -23.98 -1.35
C ASN A 47 9.96 -23.64 0.14
N GLN A 48 9.50 -22.44 0.45
CA GLN A 48 9.07 -22.07 1.80
C GLN A 48 7.54 -22.06 1.88
N PRO A 49 6.94 -22.78 2.83
CA PRO A 49 5.49 -22.76 3.01
C PRO A 49 4.97 -21.36 3.32
N VAL A 50 3.92 -20.97 2.64
CA VAL A 50 3.26 -19.67 2.81
C VAL A 50 1.86 -19.86 3.35
N LYS A 51 1.49 -19.09 4.38
CA LYS A 51 0.12 -18.91 4.81
C LYS A 51 -0.26 -17.44 4.59
N ALA A 52 -1.17 -17.20 3.65
CA ALA A 52 -1.71 -15.89 3.38
C ALA A 52 -3.01 -15.67 4.15
N LEU A 53 -3.06 -14.64 4.98
CA LEU A 53 -4.28 -14.17 5.65
C LEU A 53 -4.83 -13.00 4.82
N LEU A 54 -6.09 -13.08 4.46
CA LEU A 54 -6.72 -12.20 3.49
C LEU A 54 -7.87 -11.42 4.15
N ARG A 55 -7.90 -10.11 3.92
CA ARG A 55 -8.93 -9.21 4.44
C ARG A 55 -9.38 -8.23 3.35
N SER A 56 -10.61 -7.79 3.44
CA SER A 56 -11.14 -6.67 2.68
C SER A 56 -11.73 -5.62 3.62
N ASN A 57 -11.51 -4.35 3.32
CA ASN A 57 -12.01 -3.23 4.11
C ASN A 57 -13.30 -2.63 3.53
N ASP A 58 -13.67 -2.93 2.29
CA ASP A 58 -14.79 -2.28 1.59
C ASP A 58 -15.82 -3.30 1.09
N VAL A 59 -15.53 -3.98 -0.03
CA VAL A 59 -16.44 -4.93 -0.68
C VAL A 59 -15.78 -6.30 -0.85
N LEU A 60 -16.51 -7.24 -1.42
CA LEU A 60 -15.96 -8.54 -1.77
C LEU A 60 -14.91 -8.40 -2.86
N HIS A 61 -13.71 -8.89 -2.58
CA HIS A 61 -12.61 -9.07 -3.51
C HIS A 61 -12.17 -10.54 -3.54
N ASN A 62 -11.17 -10.80 -4.35
CA ASN A 62 -10.62 -12.14 -4.45
C ASN A 62 -9.11 -12.08 -4.66
N TYR A 63 -8.38 -12.91 -3.96
CA TYR A 63 -6.95 -13.15 -4.21
C TYR A 63 -6.80 -14.37 -5.10
N THR A 64 -6.32 -14.17 -6.31
CA THR A 64 -6.11 -15.26 -7.28
C THR A 64 -4.73 -15.17 -7.89
N VAL A 65 -4.02 -16.30 -7.87
CA VAL A 65 -2.80 -16.52 -8.66
C VAL A 65 -3.04 -17.77 -9.52
N PRO A 66 -3.41 -17.61 -10.80
CA PRO A 66 -3.84 -18.73 -11.64
C PRO A 66 -2.78 -19.82 -11.79
N GLN A 67 -1.51 -19.42 -11.89
CA GLN A 67 -0.39 -20.35 -12.05
C GLN A 67 -0.16 -21.21 -10.79
N PHE A 68 -0.50 -20.67 -9.61
CA PHE A 68 -0.46 -21.40 -8.34
C PHE A 68 -1.72 -22.25 -8.13
N ARG A 69 -2.75 -22.08 -8.98
CA ARG A 69 -4.08 -22.70 -8.85
C ARG A 69 -4.74 -22.39 -7.50
N VAL A 70 -4.49 -21.19 -6.99
CA VAL A 70 -5.10 -20.69 -5.76
C VAL A 70 -6.09 -19.57 -6.05
N LYS A 71 -7.20 -19.62 -5.34
CA LYS A 71 -8.24 -18.61 -5.33
C LYS A 71 -8.89 -18.58 -3.95
N MET A 72 -9.04 -17.39 -3.37
CA MET A 72 -9.72 -17.23 -2.09
C MET A 72 -10.41 -15.86 -2.03
N ASP A 73 -11.66 -15.85 -1.61
CA ASP A 73 -12.44 -14.63 -1.47
C ASP A 73 -12.01 -13.86 -0.22
N MET A 74 -11.97 -12.54 -0.37
CA MET A 74 -11.72 -11.58 0.70
C MET A 74 -13.04 -10.90 1.04
N VAL A 75 -13.68 -11.40 2.10
CA VAL A 75 -15.00 -10.94 2.54
C VAL A 75 -14.84 -9.87 3.61
N PRO A 76 -15.49 -8.69 3.49
CA PRO A 76 -15.47 -7.67 4.55
C PRO A 76 -15.90 -8.24 5.90
N GLY A 77 -15.17 -7.89 6.95
CA GLY A 77 -15.43 -8.36 8.31
C GLY A 77 -14.96 -9.79 8.61
N LEU A 78 -14.39 -10.50 7.64
CA LEU A 78 -13.82 -11.84 7.83
C LEU A 78 -12.33 -11.85 7.51
N VAL A 79 -11.59 -12.76 8.18
CA VAL A 79 -10.23 -13.12 7.79
C VAL A 79 -10.30 -14.49 7.12
N SER A 80 -10.18 -14.52 5.80
CA SER A 80 -10.00 -15.77 5.07
C SER A 80 -8.52 -16.11 4.94
N TYR A 81 -8.19 -17.34 4.59
CA TYR A 81 -6.81 -17.74 4.46
C TYR A 81 -6.65 -18.83 3.41
N LEU A 82 -5.46 -18.92 2.88
CA LEU A 82 -4.99 -20.01 2.05
C LEU A 82 -3.52 -20.29 2.36
N TRP A 83 -3.05 -21.45 1.96
CA TRP A 83 -1.63 -21.83 2.08
C TRP A 83 -1.17 -22.52 0.80
N PHE A 84 0.10 -22.38 0.50
CA PHE A 84 0.73 -23.02 -0.65
C PHE A 84 2.25 -23.05 -0.47
N ASP A 85 2.91 -23.90 -1.25
CA ASP A 85 4.35 -23.98 -1.34
C ASP A 85 4.77 -23.52 -2.73
N PRO A 86 5.50 -22.39 -2.87
CA PRO A 86 6.03 -21.93 -4.14
C PRO A 86 7.20 -22.82 -4.55
N VAL A 87 7.03 -23.61 -5.63
CA VAL A 87 8.00 -24.64 -6.05
C VAL A 87 8.74 -24.31 -7.33
N GLN A 88 8.45 -23.17 -7.93
CA GLN A 88 9.07 -22.73 -9.17
C GLN A 88 9.35 -21.24 -9.14
N GLU A 89 10.58 -20.85 -9.45
CA GLU A 89 10.97 -19.45 -9.60
C GLU A 89 10.24 -18.77 -10.77
N GLY A 90 10.01 -17.48 -10.63
CA GLY A 90 9.36 -16.65 -11.64
C GLY A 90 8.48 -15.57 -11.06
N THR A 91 7.96 -14.73 -11.94
CA THR A 91 6.99 -13.69 -11.59
C THR A 91 5.63 -14.06 -12.15
N TYR A 92 4.61 -14.02 -11.32
CA TYR A 92 3.26 -14.47 -11.63
C TYR A 92 2.24 -13.36 -11.32
N ASP A 93 1.15 -13.32 -12.08
CA ASP A 93 0.10 -12.32 -11.88
C ASP A 93 -0.76 -12.65 -10.66
N ILE A 94 -0.98 -11.65 -9.82
CA ILE A 94 -2.06 -11.62 -8.82
C ILE A 94 -3.21 -10.84 -9.43
N MET A 95 -4.43 -11.34 -9.33
CA MET A 95 -5.61 -10.64 -9.83
C MET A 95 -6.83 -10.82 -8.93
N CYS A 96 -7.72 -9.85 -8.98
CA CYS A 96 -9.07 -9.98 -8.45
C CYS A 96 -9.98 -10.61 -9.50
N GLN A 97 -10.74 -11.64 -9.11
CA GLN A 97 -11.72 -12.33 -9.97
C GLN A 97 -13.15 -12.18 -9.46
N GLU A 98 -13.39 -11.28 -8.52
CA GLU A 98 -14.74 -10.91 -8.07
C GLU A 98 -15.04 -9.45 -8.46
N LEU A 99 -16.18 -9.23 -9.13
CA LEU A 99 -16.58 -7.89 -9.55
C LEU A 99 -16.76 -6.99 -8.33
N CYS A 100 -15.81 -6.11 -8.09
CA CYS A 100 -15.69 -5.29 -6.88
C CYS A 100 -15.88 -3.78 -7.12
N GLY A 101 -16.29 -3.38 -8.33
CA GLY A 101 -16.55 -1.99 -8.68
C GLY A 101 -15.83 -1.53 -9.94
N ILE A 102 -15.81 -0.21 -10.17
CA ILE A 102 -15.25 0.40 -11.38
C ILE A 102 -13.76 0.05 -11.56
N GLY A 103 -12.99 -0.05 -10.46
CA GLY A 103 -11.57 -0.37 -10.48
C GLY A 103 -11.24 -1.86 -10.63
N HIS A 104 -12.23 -2.73 -10.77
CA HIS A 104 -12.01 -4.19 -10.80
C HIS A 104 -10.97 -4.62 -11.84
N PHE A 105 -11.01 -4.06 -13.04
CA PHE A 105 -10.12 -4.46 -14.15
C PHE A 105 -8.65 -4.04 -13.96
N VAL A 106 -8.37 -3.06 -13.10
CA VAL A 106 -7.00 -2.60 -12.76
C VAL A 106 -6.48 -3.18 -11.44
N MET A 107 -7.28 -3.96 -10.73
CA MET A 107 -6.90 -4.59 -9.48
C MET A 107 -5.98 -5.79 -9.72
N ARG A 108 -4.72 -5.49 -9.94
CA ARG A 108 -3.67 -6.44 -10.27
C ARG A 108 -2.42 -6.17 -9.46
N GLY A 109 -1.66 -7.20 -9.22
CA GLY A 109 -0.31 -7.19 -8.66
C GLY A 109 0.51 -8.32 -9.25
N SER A 110 1.68 -8.52 -8.69
CA SER A 110 2.51 -9.68 -9.05
C SER A 110 3.04 -10.38 -7.79
N VAL A 111 3.40 -11.63 -7.95
CA VAL A 111 4.16 -12.38 -6.95
C VAL A 111 5.43 -12.92 -7.62
N THR A 112 6.58 -12.57 -7.04
CA THR A 112 7.88 -13.06 -7.46
C THR A 112 8.32 -14.16 -6.51
N VAL A 113 8.58 -15.35 -7.05
CA VAL A 113 9.17 -16.48 -6.34
C VAL A 113 10.65 -16.49 -6.68
N GLU A 114 11.50 -16.42 -5.68
CA GLU A 114 12.93 -16.24 -5.84
C GLU A 114 13.73 -17.09 -4.83
N PRO A 115 15.05 -17.28 -5.05
CA PRO A 115 15.89 -17.96 -4.09
C PRO A 115 15.84 -17.31 -2.70
N GLN A 116 16.03 -18.12 -1.65
CA GLN A 116 15.98 -17.64 -0.26
C GLN A 116 16.87 -16.42 -0.01
N ALA A 117 18.08 -16.40 -0.58
CA ALA A 117 19.02 -15.30 -0.38
C ALA A 117 18.53 -13.96 -0.97
N ASP A 118 17.84 -14.00 -2.12
CA ASP A 118 17.28 -12.82 -2.77
C ASP A 118 16.07 -12.31 -1.99
N TYR A 119 15.21 -13.24 -1.54
CA TYR A 119 14.10 -12.92 -0.65
C TYR A 119 14.57 -12.30 0.67
N ASP A 120 15.63 -12.86 1.30
CA ASP A 120 16.18 -12.33 2.55
C ASP A 120 16.74 -10.90 2.36
N ALA A 121 17.40 -10.65 1.23
CA ALA A 121 17.86 -9.31 0.88
C ALA A 121 16.72 -8.33 0.63
N TRP A 122 15.66 -8.79 -0.06
CA TRP A 122 14.48 -7.96 -0.33
C TRP A 122 13.73 -7.63 0.97
N ILE A 123 13.45 -8.63 1.82
CA ILE A 123 12.70 -8.41 3.07
C ILE A 123 13.46 -7.52 4.06
N ALA A 124 14.79 -7.66 4.12
CA ALA A 124 15.66 -6.84 4.97
C ALA A 124 15.70 -5.35 4.53
N ALA A 125 15.33 -5.06 3.28
CA ALA A 125 15.26 -3.69 2.78
C ALA A 125 13.88 -3.04 3.01
N GLN A 126 12.88 -3.80 3.47
CA GLN A 126 11.55 -3.28 3.74
C GLN A 126 11.47 -2.65 5.13
N PRO A 127 10.66 -1.58 5.31
CA PRO A 127 10.50 -0.98 6.62
C PRO A 127 9.67 -1.89 7.54
N THR A 128 10.01 -1.89 8.82
CA THR A 128 9.15 -2.41 9.87
C THR A 128 7.96 -1.46 10.10
N PHE A 129 6.92 -1.93 10.79
CA PHE A 129 5.80 -1.07 11.16
C PHE A 129 6.27 0.13 12.00
N ALA A 130 7.17 -0.08 12.99
CA ALA A 130 7.74 1.00 13.78
C ALA A 130 8.43 2.07 12.92
N GLU A 131 9.24 1.65 11.96
CA GLU A 131 9.92 2.56 11.03
C GLU A 131 8.92 3.29 10.12
N SER A 132 7.88 2.59 9.65
CA SER A 132 6.84 3.18 8.80
C SER A 132 6.00 4.25 9.51
N GLN A 133 5.84 4.15 10.84
CA GLN A 133 5.14 5.13 11.66
C GLN A 133 6.02 6.34 12.05
N THR A 134 7.33 6.22 11.88
CA THR A 134 8.25 7.33 12.15
C THR A 134 8.16 8.34 11.01
N PRO A 135 7.73 9.60 11.26
CA PRO A 135 7.70 10.61 10.21
C PRO A 135 9.11 10.79 9.62
N LYS A 136 9.28 10.42 8.36
CA LYS A 136 10.54 10.69 7.68
C LYS A 136 10.71 12.20 7.59
N ALA A 137 11.81 12.71 8.11
CA ALA A 137 12.13 14.13 7.99
C ALA A 137 12.09 14.53 6.49
N PRO A 138 11.38 15.62 6.13
CA PRO A 138 11.26 16.00 4.74
C PRO A 138 12.63 16.35 4.15
N ASP A 139 12.96 15.77 3.02
CA ASP A 139 14.13 16.16 2.24
C ASP A 139 13.82 17.47 1.50
N LEU A 140 14.12 18.57 2.17
CA LEU A 140 13.85 19.91 1.64
C LEU A 140 14.62 20.21 0.37
N ALA A 141 15.83 19.65 0.22
CA ALA A 141 16.66 19.88 -0.97
C ALA A 141 16.08 19.17 -2.19
N ALA A 142 15.70 17.90 -2.04
CA ALA A 142 15.02 17.14 -3.08
C ALA A 142 13.65 17.77 -3.42
N GLY A 143 12.89 18.19 -2.41
CA GLY A 143 11.61 18.87 -2.58
C GLY A 143 11.75 20.18 -3.36
N GLN A 144 12.77 20.98 -3.06
CA GLN A 144 13.05 22.23 -3.76
C GLN A 144 13.44 21.99 -5.22
N ALA A 145 14.25 20.98 -5.50
CA ALA A 145 14.63 20.61 -6.86
C ALA A 145 13.41 20.19 -7.69
N GLN A 146 12.51 19.40 -7.12
CA GLN A 146 11.27 18.99 -7.79
C GLN A 146 10.27 20.13 -7.94
N TYR A 147 10.25 21.08 -7.00
CA TYR A 147 9.36 22.23 -7.03
C TYR A 147 9.59 23.14 -8.25
N ALA A 148 10.78 23.11 -8.87
CA ALA A 148 11.09 23.89 -10.05
C ALA A 148 10.05 23.72 -11.18
N ALA A 149 9.50 22.52 -11.36
CA ALA A 149 8.44 22.26 -12.33
C ALA A 149 7.10 22.92 -11.95
N CYS A 150 6.80 23.00 -10.66
CA CYS A 150 5.57 23.59 -10.15
C CYS A 150 5.64 25.13 -10.13
N ALA A 151 6.84 25.68 -9.91
CA ALA A 151 7.10 27.11 -9.81
C ALA A 151 6.72 27.89 -11.08
N ALA A 152 6.78 27.26 -12.25
CA ALA A 152 6.39 27.86 -13.52
C ALA A 152 4.95 28.38 -13.53
N CYS A 153 4.05 27.70 -12.83
CA CYS A 153 2.64 28.08 -12.72
C CYS A 153 2.32 28.70 -11.35
N HIS A 154 2.83 28.08 -10.26
CA HIS A 154 2.46 28.45 -8.90
C HIS A 154 3.31 29.55 -8.26
N GLY A 155 4.30 30.10 -9.00
CA GLY A 155 5.24 31.10 -8.50
C GLY A 155 6.42 30.50 -7.75
N GLN A 156 7.50 31.27 -7.62
CA GLN A 156 8.77 30.77 -7.05
C GLN A 156 8.66 30.34 -5.59
N ASN A 157 7.72 30.91 -4.85
CA ASN A 157 7.47 30.64 -3.45
C ASN A 157 6.07 30.03 -3.22
N GLY A 158 5.42 29.54 -4.26
CA GLY A 158 4.08 28.94 -4.17
C GLY A 158 2.96 29.97 -3.94
N GLU A 159 3.21 31.24 -4.25
CA GLU A 159 2.29 32.37 -4.06
C GLU A 159 1.06 32.32 -4.99
N GLY A 160 1.12 31.49 -6.04
CA GLY A 160 0.11 31.39 -7.08
C GLY A 160 0.30 32.41 -8.22
N ASN A 161 -0.46 32.22 -9.28
CA ASN A 161 -0.45 33.13 -10.45
C ASN A 161 -1.88 33.33 -10.96
N PRO A 162 -2.50 34.52 -10.70
CA PRO A 162 -3.87 34.81 -11.15
C PRO A 162 -4.04 34.77 -12.67
N VAL A 163 -2.99 35.14 -13.41
CA VAL A 163 -3.03 35.17 -14.89
C VAL A 163 -3.15 33.78 -15.48
N LEU A 164 -2.53 32.81 -14.83
CA LEU A 164 -2.57 31.40 -15.22
C LEU A 164 -3.68 30.59 -14.49
N ASN A 165 -4.49 31.27 -13.68
CA ASN A 165 -5.45 30.61 -12.76
C ASN A 165 -4.78 29.54 -11.86
N ALA A 166 -3.49 29.69 -11.57
CA ALA A 166 -2.76 28.77 -10.72
C ALA A 166 -2.91 29.18 -9.25
N PRO A 167 -3.50 28.32 -8.40
CA PRO A 167 -3.78 28.67 -7.02
C PRO A 167 -2.50 28.80 -6.18
N LYS A 168 -2.60 29.56 -5.10
CA LYS A 168 -1.58 29.60 -4.06
C LYS A 168 -1.50 28.23 -3.39
N ILE A 169 -0.29 27.66 -3.32
CA ILE A 169 0.01 26.41 -2.61
C ILE A 169 0.85 26.64 -1.35
N ALA A 170 1.55 27.76 -1.26
CA ALA A 170 2.26 28.16 -0.06
C ALA A 170 1.32 28.31 1.14
N GLY A 171 1.69 27.70 2.26
CA GLY A 171 0.90 27.69 3.50
C GLY A 171 -0.22 26.63 3.53
N GLN A 172 -0.36 25.82 2.49
CA GLN A 172 -1.24 24.66 2.52
C GLN A 172 -0.64 23.55 3.39
N GLN A 173 -1.51 22.73 3.98
CA GLN A 173 -1.08 21.59 4.77
C GLN A 173 -0.40 20.54 3.88
N ALA A 174 0.69 19.92 4.35
CA ALA A 174 1.46 18.94 3.59
C ALA A 174 0.58 17.77 3.11
N TRP A 175 -0.27 17.22 3.97
CA TRP A 175 -1.19 16.14 3.63
C TRP A 175 -2.16 16.52 2.48
N TYR A 176 -2.57 17.79 2.44
CA TYR A 176 -3.46 18.26 1.38
C TYR A 176 -2.73 18.32 0.03
N ILE A 177 -1.49 18.85 0.00
CA ILE A 177 -0.66 18.90 -1.20
C ILE A 177 -0.39 17.49 -1.72
N GLU A 178 0.03 16.58 -0.84
CA GLU A 178 0.28 15.18 -1.17
C GLU A 178 -0.95 14.50 -1.76
N ARG A 179 -2.10 14.64 -1.11
CA ARG A 179 -3.37 14.12 -1.62
C ARG A 179 -3.71 14.67 -3.00
N GLN A 180 -3.50 15.98 -3.25
CA GLN A 180 -3.77 16.56 -4.56
C GLN A 180 -2.83 16.00 -5.63
N LEU A 181 -1.54 15.85 -5.33
CA LEU A 181 -0.57 15.27 -6.25
C LEU A 181 -0.92 13.80 -6.58
N ASN A 182 -1.33 13.03 -5.61
CA ASN A 182 -1.82 11.67 -5.82
C ASN A 182 -3.07 11.62 -6.69
N HIS A 183 -4.03 12.54 -6.50
CA HIS A 183 -5.22 12.64 -7.34
C HIS A 183 -4.87 12.97 -8.80
N PHE A 184 -3.90 13.85 -9.04
CA PHE A 184 -3.41 14.12 -10.40
C PHE A 184 -2.74 12.88 -11.00
N LYS A 185 -1.88 12.20 -10.24
CA LYS A 185 -1.20 10.98 -10.69
C LYS A 185 -2.17 9.86 -11.06
N GLN A 186 -3.27 9.75 -10.34
CA GLN A 186 -4.32 8.73 -10.53
C GLN A 186 -5.37 9.12 -11.58
N GLY A 187 -5.29 10.34 -12.13
CA GLY A 187 -6.30 10.86 -13.06
C GLY A 187 -7.65 11.19 -12.41
N ALA A 188 -7.73 11.18 -11.07
CA ALA A 188 -8.93 11.57 -10.34
C ALA A 188 -9.18 13.10 -10.36
N ARG A 189 -8.18 13.87 -10.78
CA ARG A 189 -8.24 15.32 -10.94
C ARG A 189 -7.36 15.75 -12.12
N GLY A 190 -7.82 16.71 -12.90
CA GLY A 190 -7.03 17.29 -13.99
C GLY A 190 -7.09 16.43 -15.25
N GLY A 191 -8.27 16.13 -15.75
CA GLY A 191 -8.51 15.57 -17.08
C GLY A 191 -8.60 16.68 -18.13
#